data_3021acb58a4f29203682e6fb8f872469
#
_entry.id   3021acb58a4f29203682e6fb8f872469
#
_cell.length_a   1.000
_cell.length_b   1.000
_cell.length_c   1.000
_cell.angle_alpha   90.00
_cell.angle_beta   90.00
_cell.angle_gamma   90.00
#
_symmetry.space_group_name_H-M   'P 1'
#
loop_
_entity.id
_entity.type
_entity.pdbx_description
1 polymer ?
#
loop_
_entity_poly.entity_id
_entity_poly.type
_entity_poly.pdbx_seq_one_letter_code
_entity_poly.pdbx_strand_id
1 'polypeptide(L)'
;NMAIEHELSLYPDSWSYIKPQSIINKYRNPANLEEAERYPNVDWQDVLFKDYAMSYNANVNVSGGTRFVKYFASVDYVHEGDLFDVFDNGRDYNSGYGYDRINVRSNLDFQITKSTVFKVNVAGSNGYKKTPYNNSNYDSSADWSIAQQWAGAYNIAPDVFLPKYSDGSWGYYPNISNVTNSAENVSLGGTM
;
A
#
# COMPACT_ATOMS: atom_id res chain seq x y z
N ASN A 1 -27.05 4.04 -11.37
CA ASN A 1 -28.49 4.28 -11.70
C ASN A 1 -29.44 3.21 -11.12
N MET A 2 -29.09 1.92 -11.09
CA MET A 2 -29.98 0.86 -10.54
C MET A 2 -30.47 1.16 -9.11
N ALA A 3 -29.61 1.64 -8.22
CA ALA A 3 -30.02 2.02 -6.87
C ALA A 3 -31.01 3.21 -6.89
N ILE A 4 -30.78 4.18 -7.77
CA ILE A 4 -31.65 5.35 -7.94
C ILE A 4 -32.98 4.94 -8.58
N GLU A 5 -32.96 4.02 -9.55
CA GLU A 5 -34.17 3.48 -10.16
C GLU A 5 -35.03 2.70 -9.14
N HIS A 6 -34.41 2.00 -8.22
CA HIS A 6 -35.10 1.38 -7.10
C HIS A 6 -35.72 2.43 -6.17
N GLU A 7 -34.97 3.49 -5.82
CA GLU A 7 -35.48 4.58 -5.01
C GLU A 7 -36.62 5.34 -5.68
N LEU A 8 -36.59 5.51 -7.01
CA LEU A 8 -37.66 6.14 -7.76
C LEU A 8 -38.99 5.41 -7.67
N SER A 9 -38.94 4.09 -7.47
CA SER A 9 -40.17 3.30 -7.21
C SER A 9 -40.80 3.64 -5.87
N LEU A 10 -40.02 4.17 -4.94
CA LEU A 10 -40.44 4.53 -3.58
C LEU A 10 -40.60 6.06 -3.43
N TYR A 11 -39.76 6.84 -4.09
CA TYR A 11 -39.68 8.29 -3.99
C TYR A 11 -39.57 8.96 -5.37
N PRO A 12 -40.68 9.37 -6.00
CA PRO A 12 -40.68 9.93 -7.36
C PRO A 12 -39.78 11.16 -7.57
N ASP A 13 -39.46 11.89 -6.51
CA ASP A 13 -38.64 13.12 -6.59
C ASP A 13 -37.15 12.86 -6.84
N SER A 14 -36.72 11.60 -6.84
CA SER A 14 -35.31 11.19 -7.09
C SER A 14 -34.89 11.27 -8.56
N TRP A 15 -35.76 11.69 -9.48
CA TRP A 15 -35.45 11.83 -10.92
C TRP A 15 -34.22 12.71 -11.22
N SER A 16 -33.99 13.73 -10.42
CA SER A 16 -32.87 14.66 -10.60
C SER A 16 -31.47 14.00 -10.42
N TYR A 17 -31.42 12.84 -9.79
CA TYR A 17 -30.16 12.11 -9.55
C TYR A 17 -29.83 11.08 -10.64
N ILE A 18 -30.74 10.80 -11.57
CA ILE A 18 -30.50 9.86 -12.66
C ILE A 18 -29.63 10.53 -13.73
N LYS A 19 -28.48 9.93 -14.00
CA LYS A 19 -27.65 10.32 -15.15
C LYS A 19 -28.29 9.78 -16.44
N PRO A 20 -28.52 10.63 -17.46
CA PRO A 20 -28.99 10.18 -18.76
C PRO A 20 -28.07 9.12 -19.39
N GLN A 21 -28.64 8.18 -20.12
CA GLN A 21 -27.87 7.12 -20.79
C GLN A 21 -26.83 7.69 -21.76
N SER A 22 -27.11 8.81 -22.41
CA SER A 22 -26.16 9.51 -23.27
C SER A 22 -24.90 9.95 -22.53
N ILE A 23 -25.03 10.39 -21.28
CA ILE A 23 -23.90 10.76 -20.43
C ILE A 23 -23.15 9.51 -19.96
N ILE A 24 -23.86 8.46 -19.56
CA ILE A 24 -23.23 7.19 -19.16
C ILE A 24 -22.40 6.61 -20.30
N ASN A 25 -22.88 6.73 -21.54
CA ASN A 25 -22.13 6.26 -22.71
C ASN A 25 -20.83 7.04 -22.94
N LYS A 26 -20.75 8.32 -22.57
CA LYS A 26 -19.54 9.12 -22.65
C LYS A 26 -18.46 8.64 -21.66
N TYR A 27 -18.86 8.25 -20.45
CA TYR A 27 -17.95 7.63 -19.49
C TYR A 27 -17.39 6.29 -19.98
N ARG A 28 -18.20 5.51 -20.74
CA ARG A 28 -17.81 4.18 -21.24
C ARG A 28 -17.00 4.24 -22.52
N ASN A 29 -17.35 5.13 -23.43
CA ASN A 29 -16.79 5.22 -24.77
C ASN A 29 -16.62 6.70 -25.16
N PRO A 30 -15.62 7.40 -24.60
CA PRO A 30 -15.34 8.77 -24.96
C PRO A 30 -14.91 8.86 -26.44
N ALA A 31 -15.37 9.89 -27.16
CA ALA A 31 -15.07 10.09 -28.58
C ALA A 31 -13.64 10.62 -28.82
N ASN A 32 -13.07 11.32 -27.86
CA ASN A 32 -11.74 11.91 -27.95
C ASN A 32 -11.14 12.10 -26.55
N LEU A 33 -9.88 12.59 -26.49
CA LEU A 33 -9.16 12.79 -25.24
C LEU A 33 -9.85 13.80 -24.30
N GLU A 34 -10.36 14.91 -24.84
CA GLU A 34 -11.07 15.92 -24.06
C GLU A 34 -12.32 15.31 -23.40
N GLU A 35 -13.06 14.49 -24.14
CA GLU A 35 -14.24 13.81 -23.60
C GLU A 35 -13.85 12.76 -22.55
N ALA A 36 -12.74 12.05 -22.73
CA ALA A 36 -12.21 11.10 -21.75
C ALA A 36 -11.79 11.79 -20.44
N GLU A 37 -11.20 12.96 -20.53
CA GLU A 37 -10.82 13.76 -19.36
C GLU A 37 -12.03 14.38 -18.65
N ARG A 38 -13.07 14.73 -19.40
CA ARG A 38 -14.30 15.30 -18.87
C ARG A 38 -15.24 14.28 -18.27
N TYR A 39 -15.21 13.05 -18.77
CA TYR A 39 -16.03 11.92 -18.32
C TYR A 39 -15.13 10.74 -17.95
N PRO A 40 -14.34 10.86 -16.89
CA PRO A 40 -13.40 9.82 -16.48
C PRO A 40 -14.14 8.53 -16.08
N ASN A 41 -13.52 7.40 -16.38
CA ASN A 41 -13.96 6.09 -15.92
C ASN A 41 -12.73 5.30 -15.48
N VAL A 42 -12.35 5.52 -14.24
CA VAL A 42 -11.09 5.03 -13.66
C VAL A 42 -11.35 3.79 -12.85
N ASP A 43 -10.62 2.73 -13.13
CA ASP A 43 -10.45 1.62 -12.19
C ASP A 43 -9.36 1.98 -11.19
N TRP A 44 -9.78 2.50 -10.03
CA TRP A 44 -8.85 2.93 -9.00
C TRP A 44 -8.05 1.79 -8.37
N GLN A 45 -8.56 0.57 -8.45
CA GLN A 45 -7.82 -0.58 -7.95
C GLN A 45 -6.65 -0.91 -8.87
N ASP A 46 -6.89 -0.89 -10.18
CA ASP A 46 -5.84 -1.11 -11.19
C ASP A 46 -4.78 0.02 -11.19
N VAL A 47 -5.21 1.25 -10.92
CA VAL A 47 -4.32 2.42 -10.85
C VAL A 47 -3.45 2.44 -9.59
N LEU A 48 -3.97 1.97 -8.45
CA LEU A 48 -3.35 2.16 -7.14
C LEU A 48 -2.65 0.93 -6.61
N PHE A 49 -3.00 -0.25 -7.12
CA PHE A 49 -2.42 -1.49 -6.67
C PHE A 49 -1.66 -2.19 -7.80
N LYS A 50 -0.54 -2.76 -7.45
CA LYS A 50 0.19 -3.69 -8.31
C LYS A 50 -0.55 -5.02 -8.36
N ASP A 51 -0.40 -5.76 -9.45
CA ASP A 51 -0.93 -7.12 -9.57
C ASP A 51 -0.41 -8.06 -8.50
N TYR A 52 0.81 -7.80 -7.99
CA TYR A 52 1.43 -8.62 -6.94
C TYR A 52 2.43 -7.81 -6.10
N ALA A 53 2.54 -8.16 -4.85
CA ALA A 53 3.63 -7.75 -3.96
C ALA A 53 4.62 -8.91 -3.81
N MET A 54 5.91 -8.61 -3.93
CA MET A 54 6.94 -9.62 -3.75
C MET A 54 7.36 -9.68 -2.29
N SER A 55 7.26 -10.87 -1.69
CA SER A 55 7.81 -11.16 -0.37
C SER A 55 8.74 -12.37 -0.48
N TYR A 56 9.86 -12.31 0.19
CA TYR A 56 10.76 -13.44 0.25
C TYR A 56 11.47 -13.56 1.59
N ASN A 57 11.82 -14.79 1.91
CA ASN A 57 12.61 -15.14 3.08
C ASN A 57 13.79 -16.00 2.64
N ALA A 58 14.98 -15.60 3.06
CA ALA A 58 16.22 -16.34 2.81
C ALA A 58 16.86 -16.69 4.15
N ASN A 59 17.11 -17.99 4.36
CA ASN A 59 17.78 -18.49 5.56
C ASN A 59 19.03 -19.25 5.19
N VAL A 60 20.11 -18.92 5.86
CA VAL A 60 21.36 -19.67 5.78
C VAL A 60 21.76 -20.07 7.19
N ASN A 61 22.07 -21.34 7.37
CA ASN A 61 22.55 -21.83 8.64
C ASN A 61 23.75 -22.76 8.46
N VAL A 62 24.57 -22.79 9.46
CA VAL A 62 25.74 -23.71 9.56
C VAL A 62 25.77 -24.29 10.95
N SER A 63 25.97 -25.55 11.02
CA SER A 63 26.17 -26.28 12.28
C SER A 63 27.29 -27.30 12.18
N GLY A 64 27.92 -27.56 13.27
CA GLY A 64 28.98 -28.52 13.32
C GLY A 64 29.51 -28.72 14.73
N GLY A 65 30.53 -29.49 14.84
CA GLY A 65 31.14 -29.69 16.13
C GLY A 65 32.32 -30.64 16.13
N THR A 66 33.06 -30.56 17.19
CA THR A 66 34.14 -31.46 17.55
C THR A 66 33.82 -32.08 18.90
N ARG A 67 34.73 -32.89 19.44
CA ARG A 67 34.62 -33.41 20.80
C ARG A 67 34.54 -32.31 21.88
N PHE A 68 35.07 -31.13 21.56
CA PHE A 68 35.21 -30.02 22.53
C PHE A 68 34.23 -28.89 22.32
N VAL A 69 33.75 -28.71 21.08
CA VAL A 69 32.88 -27.56 20.70
C VAL A 69 31.78 -28.06 19.78
N LYS A 70 30.55 -27.66 20.07
CA LYS A 70 29.43 -27.72 19.14
C LYS A 70 28.98 -26.29 18.82
N TYR A 71 28.68 -26.06 17.57
CA TYR A 71 28.23 -24.73 17.13
C TYR A 71 27.06 -24.82 16.18
N PHE A 72 26.24 -23.82 16.24
CA PHE A 72 25.19 -23.48 15.29
C PHE A 72 25.20 -21.99 15.06
N ALA A 73 25.14 -21.56 13.81
CA ALA A 73 24.94 -20.18 13.45
C ALA A 73 23.92 -20.09 12.32
N SER A 74 23.03 -19.09 12.39
CA SER A 74 22.06 -18.82 11.33
C SER A 74 21.91 -17.33 11.08
N VAL A 75 21.67 -17.00 9.82
CA VAL A 75 21.23 -15.68 9.36
C VAL A 75 19.95 -15.89 8.58
N ASP A 76 18.96 -15.11 8.91
CA ASP A 76 17.65 -15.09 8.28
C ASP A 76 17.34 -13.68 7.80
N TYR A 77 16.95 -13.53 6.55
CA TYR A 77 16.56 -12.25 5.95
C TYR A 77 15.13 -12.35 5.43
N VAL A 78 14.30 -11.40 5.82
CA VAL A 78 12.91 -11.27 5.40
C VAL A 78 12.74 -9.94 4.69
N HIS A 79 12.14 -9.98 3.51
CA HIS A 79 11.69 -8.82 2.75
C HIS A 79 10.20 -8.91 2.48
N GLU A 80 9.48 -7.82 2.75
CA GLU A 80 8.08 -7.64 2.40
C GLU A 80 7.96 -6.38 1.54
N GLY A 81 7.52 -6.56 0.29
CA GLY A 81 7.33 -5.48 -0.66
C GLY A 81 5.95 -4.82 -0.56
N ASP A 82 5.79 -3.78 -1.34
CA ASP A 82 4.58 -2.96 -1.39
C ASP A 82 3.59 -3.46 -2.45
N LEU A 83 2.33 -3.52 -2.09
CA LEU A 83 1.22 -3.78 -3.01
C LEU A 83 0.76 -2.49 -3.72
N PHE A 84 1.01 -1.31 -3.13
CA PHE A 84 0.64 -0.05 -3.75
C PHE A 84 1.57 0.30 -4.91
N ASP A 85 1.00 0.81 -5.99
CA ASP A 85 1.76 1.44 -7.05
C ASP A 85 2.09 2.87 -6.65
N VAL A 86 3.38 3.18 -6.56
CA VAL A 86 3.86 4.48 -6.10
C VAL A 86 4.22 5.33 -7.31
N PHE A 87 3.48 6.42 -7.49
CA PHE A 87 3.75 7.37 -8.55
C PHE A 87 4.99 8.21 -8.25
N ASP A 88 5.75 8.53 -9.29
CA ASP A 88 6.83 9.50 -9.20
C ASP A 88 6.24 10.91 -8.94
N ASN A 89 6.58 11.45 -7.79
CA ASN A 89 6.10 12.76 -7.35
C ASN A 89 7.10 13.90 -7.63
N GLY A 90 8.21 13.60 -8.33
CA GLY A 90 9.29 14.55 -8.59
C GLY A 90 10.07 14.98 -7.35
N ARG A 91 9.97 14.26 -6.24
CA ARG A 91 10.70 14.49 -4.99
C ARG A 91 11.69 13.34 -4.74
N ASP A 92 12.73 13.59 -3.96
CA ASP A 92 13.79 12.62 -3.67
C ASP A 92 13.38 11.55 -2.63
N TYR A 93 12.09 11.20 -2.55
CA TYR A 93 11.63 10.12 -1.68
C TYR A 93 10.51 9.30 -2.32
N ASN A 94 10.47 8.03 -1.94
CA ASN A 94 9.45 7.10 -2.35
C ASN A 94 8.52 6.86 -1.14
N SER A 95 7.21 7.11 -1.32
CA SER A 95 6.19 6.99 -0.29
C SER A 95 5.67 5.55 -0.08
N GLY A 96 6.22 4.56 -0.78
CA GLY A 96 5.78 3.18 -0.69
C GLY A 96 6.04 2.54 0.67
N TYR A 97 5.36 1.41 0.91
CA TYR A 97 5.56 0.55 2.06
C TYR A 97 6.71 -0.44 1.80
N GLY A 98 7.41 -0.83 2.84
CA GLY A 98 8.40 -1.88 2.77
C GLY A 98 8.85 -2.32 4.16
N TYR A 99 9.20 -3.58 4.28
CA TYR A 99 9.76 -4.12 5.51
C TYR A 99 10.91 -5.06 5.21
N ASP A 100 12.03 -4.76 5.81
CA ASP A 100 13.24 -5.57 5.74
C ASP A 100 13.67 -5.95 7.15
N ARG A 101 13.96 -7.22 7.38
CA ARG A 101 14.44 -7.69 8.67
C ARG A 101 15.55 -8.70 8.50
N ILE A 102 16.62 -8.52 9.25
CA ILE A 102 17.67 -9.48 9.41
C ILE A 102 17.65 -10.05 10.84
N ASN A 103 17.70 -11.36 10.95
CA ASN A 103 17.85 -12.07 12.22
C ASN A 103 19.17 -12.83 12.20
N VAL A 104 19.87 -12.79 13.30
CA VAL A 104 21.10 -13.56 13.49
C VAL A 104 20.99 -14.37 14.76
N ARG A 105 21.51 -15.60 14.73
CA ARG A 105 21.54 -16.45 15.89
C ARG A 105 22.83 -17.28 15.91
N SER A 106 23.44 -17.39 17.07
CA SER A 106 24.60 -18.25 17.30
C SER A 106 24.45 -19.00 18.61
N ASN A 107 24.66 -20.28 18.58
CA ASN A 107 24.69 -21.14 19.76
C ASN A 107 26.02 -21.86 19.76
N LEU A 108 26.71 -21.81 20.89
CA LEU A 108 28.03 -22.40 21.11
C LEU A 108 28.01 -23.22 22.40
N ASP A 109 28.37 -24.48 22.34
CA ASP A 109 28.52 -25.37 23.49
C ASP A 109 29.99 -25.81 23.60
N PHE A 110 30.67 -25.44 24.68
CA PHE A 110 32.03 -25.76 24.96
C PHE A 110 32.11 -26.83 26.06
N GLN A 111 32.66 -27.99 25.74
CA GLN A 111 32.93 -29.04 26.72
C GLN A 111 34.23 -28.69 27.46
N ILE A 112 34.12 -28.05 28.65
CA ILE A 112 35.27 -27.60 29.42
C ILE A 112 35.95 -28.78 30.13
N THR A 113 35.10 -29.63 30.75
CA THR A 113 35.55 -30.87 31.40
C THR A 113 34.61 -32.00 31.01
N LYS A 114 34.88 -33.25 31.46
CA LYS A 114 33.97 -34.37 31.22
C LYS A 114 32.56 -34.14 31.79
N SER A 115 32.44 -33.33 32.85
CA SER A 115 31.16 -33.04 33.54
C SER A 115 30.67 -31.61 33.36
N THR A 116 31.44 -30.73 32.69
CA THR A 116 31.13 -29.29 32.60
C THR A 116 31.03 -28.85 31.16
N VAL A 117 29.86 -28.28 30.82
CA VAL A 117 29.59 -27.65 29.51
C VAL A 117 29.31 -26.16 29.73
N PHE A 118 30.03 -25.32 29.01
CA PHE A 118 29.75 -23.90 28.95
C PHE A 118 28.96 -23.57 27.67
N LYS A 119 27.80 -22.94 27.82
CA LYS A 119 26.91 -22.63 26.69
C LYS A 119 26.79 -21.13 26.50
N VAL A 120 26.93 -20.68 25.25
CA VAL A 120 26.72 -19.30 24.84
C VAL A 120 25.67 -19.26 23.76
N ASN A 121 24.57 -18.56 24.00
CA ASN A 121 23.53 -18.32 23.03
C ASN A 121 23.40 -16.82 22.79
N VAL A 122 23.59 -16.42 21.53
CA VAL A 122 23.44 -15.03 21.10
C VAL A 122 22.40 -14.97 20.02
N ALA A 123 21.45 -14.04 20.14
CA ALA A 123 20.48 -13.77 19.11
C ALA A 123 20.25 -12.26 18.99
N GLY A 124 20.09 -11.80 17.78
CA GLY A 124 19.79 -10.41 17.50
C GLY A 124 18.89 -10.28 16.28
N SER A 125 18.11 -9.23 16.23
CA SER A 125 17.32 -8.87 15.05
C SER A 125 17.39 -7.37 14.81
N ASN A 126 17.41 -6.98 13.55
CA ASN A 126 17.28 -5.60 13.12
C ASN A 126 16.24 -5.55 12.00
N GLY A 127 15.23 -4.70 12.15
CA GLY A 127 14.19 -4.48 11.16
C GLY A 127 14.12 -3.02 10.76
N TYR A 128 13.94 -2.81 9.46
CA TYR A 128 13.69 -1.51 8.88
C TYR A 128 12.30 -1.53 8.25
N LYS A 129 11.39 -0.70 8.77
CA LYS A 129 10.04 -0.52 8.24
C LYS A 129 9.95 0.84 7.57
N LYS A 130 9.55 0.86 6.31
CA LYS A 130 9.20 2.05 5.56
C LYS A 130 7.70 2.13 5.44
N THR A 131 7.12 3.27 5.74
CA THR A 131 5.68 3.50 5.63
C THR A 131 5.42 4.88 5.05
N PRO A 132 4.34 5.04 4.27
CA PRO A 132 3.88 6.36 3.90
C PRO A 132 3.57 7.18 5.15
N TYR A 133 3.87 8.48 5.07
CA TYR A 133 3.54 9.42 6.15
C TYR A 133 2.15 10.00 5.91
N ASN A 134 1.32 9.98 6.91
CA ASN A 134 0.05 10.71 6.92
C ASN A 134 0.11 11.77 8.02
N ASN A 135 -0.05 13.02 7.63
CA ASN A 135 -0.16 14.16 8.55
C ASN A 135 -1.59 14.30 9.07
N SER A 136 -2.13 13.24 9.63
CA SER A 136 -3.41 13.32 10.34
C SER A 136 -3.18 13.92 11.73
N ASN A 137 -3.92 14.97 12.06
CA ASN A 137 -3.89 15.59 13.38
C ASN A 137 -4.40 14.66 14.51
N TYR A 138 -4.95 13.49 14.16
CA TYR A 138 -5.57 12.56 15.09
C TYR A 138 -4.69 11.37 15.44
N ASP A 139 -3.96 10.85 14.49
CA ASP A 139 -3.07 9.70 14.71
C ASP A 139 -1.99 9.67 13.61
N SER A 140 -0.74 9.84 14.03
CA SER A 140 0.43 9.75 13.16
C SER A 140 0.97 8.33 13.04
N SER A 141 0.23 7.31 13.48
CA SER A 141 0.69 5.93 13.38
C SER A 141 0.74 5.48 11.92
N ALA A 142 1.76 4.70 11.61
CA ALA A 142 1.92 4.09 10.29
C ALA A 142 0.73 3.19 9.91
N ASP A 143 0.15 2.51 10.88
CA ASP A 143 -0.98 1.61 10.67
C ASP A 143 -2.25 2.37 10.28
N TRP A 144 -2.47 3.54 10.86
CA TRP A 144 -3.56 4.44 10.46
C TRP A 144 -3.37 4.98 9.04
N SER A 145 -2.15 5.34 8.68
CA SER A 145 -1.83 5.81 7.32
C SER A 145 -2.14 4.74 6.26
N ILE A 146 -1.78 3.50 6.52
CA ILE A 146 -2.09 2.36 5.65
C ILE A 146 -3.60 2.16 5.55
N ALA A 147 -4.31 2.14 6.69
CA ALA A 147 -5.77 1.98 6.71
C ALA A 147 -6.49 3.09 5.92
N GLN A 148 -6.01 4.33 6.01
CA GLN A 148 -6.55 5.47 5.25
C GLN A 148 -6.31 5.31 3.74
N GLN A 149 -5.15 4.84 3.31
CA GLN A 149 -4.87 4.60 1.90
C GLN A 149 -5.78 3.49 1.34
N TRP A 150 -5.95 2.40 2.06
CA TRP A 150 -6.87 1.34 1.69
C TRP A 150 -8.31 1.85 1.58
N ALA A 151 -8.78 2.56 2.61
CA ALA A 151 -10.12 3.14 2.61
C ALA A 151 -10.30 4.11 1.43
N GLY A 152 -9.31 4.94 1.14
CA GLY A 152 -9.30 5.85 0.00
C GLY A 152 -9.47 5.12 -1.33
N ALA A 153 -8.68 4.08 -1.56
CA ALA A 153 -8.71 3.29 -2.79
C ALA A 153 -10.08 2.66 -3.09
N TYR A 154 -10.81 2.25 -2.04
CA TYR A 154 -12.15 1.65 -2.20
C TYR A 154 -13.29 2.67 -2.22
N ASN A 155 -13.07 3.88 -1.71
CA ASN A 155 -14.12 4.88 -1.57
C ASN A 155 -14.16 5.90 -2.71
N ILE A 156 -13.15 5.93 -3.58
CA ILE A 156 -13.14 6.85 -4.72
C ILE A 156 -14.06 6.30 -5.82
N ALA A 157 -15.01 7.12 -6.24
CA ALA A 157 -15.88 6.77 -7.36
C ALA A 157 -15.10 6.86 -8.69
N PRO A 158 -15.37 5.97 -9.65
CA PRO A 158 -14.64 5.90 -10.92
C PRO A 158 -14.84 7.12 -11.83
N ASP A 159 -15.92 7.88 -11.61
CA ASP A 159 -16.39 8.97 -12.47
C ASP A 159 -16.06 10.37 -11.93
N VAL A 160 -15.13 10.49 -11.00
CA VAL A 160 -14.85 11.77 -10.32
C VAL A 160 -13.71 12.54 -10.99
N PHE A 161 -12.54 11.95 -11.18
CA PHE A 161 -11.38 12.58 -11.79
C PHE A 161 -10.39 11.52 -12.31
N LEU A 162 -9.44 11.95 -13.15
CA LEU A 162 -8.32 11.10 -13.58
C LEU A 162 -7.15 11.19 -12.59
N PRO A 163 -6.32 10.14 -12.45
CA PRO A 163 -5.09 10.21 -11.66
C PRO A 163 -4.14 11.30 -12.17
N LYS A 164 -4.04 11.41 -13.49
CA LYS A 164 -3.21 12.42 -14.17
C LYS A 164 -3.87 12.84 -15.48
N TYR A 165 -3.85 14.13 -15.77
CA TYR A 165 -4.37 14.73 -17.00
C TYR A 165 -3.29 14.82 -18.08
N SER A 166 -3.70 15.07 -19.34
CA SER A 166 -2.80 15.17 -20.48
C SER A 166 -1.80 16.34 -20.40
N ASP A 167 -2.14 17.37 -19.65
CA ASP A 167 -1.25 18.50 -19.35
C ASP A 167 -0.20 18.19 -18.26
N GLY A 168 -0.23 16.98 -17.71
CA GLY A 168 0.67 16.53 -16.66
C GLY A 168 0.22 16.90 -15.24
N SER A 169 -0.89 17.58 -15.07
CA SER A 169 -1.44 17.89 -13.75
C SER A 169 -2.04 16.65 -13.08
N TRP A 170 -1.94 16.62 -11.75
CA TRP A 170 -2.56 15.56 -10.96
C TRP A 170 -4.05 15.81 -10.74
N GLY A 171 -4.83 14.73 -10.74
CA GLY A 171 -6.23 14.78 -10.42
C GLY A 171 -6.46 15.23 -8.98
N TYR A 172 -7.32 16.21 -8.81
CA TYR A 172 -7.66 16.79 -7.53
C TYR A 172 -9.17 16.92 -7.36
N TYR A 173 -9.68 16.53 -6.21
CA TYR A 173 -11.10 16.66 -5.89
C TYR A 173 -11.34 17.93 -5.07
N PRO A 174 -11.93 18.98 -5.64
CA PRO A 174 -11.81 20.33 -5.10
C PRO A 174 -12.75 20.69 -3.96
N ASN A 175 -13.54 19.83 -3.34
CA ASN A 175 -14.56 20.39 -2.48
C ASN A 175 -15.12 19.60 -1.29
N ILE A 176 -14.48 18.56 -0.84
CA ILE A 176 -14.97 17.85 0.35
C ILE A 176 -13.79 17.55 1.28
N SER A 177 -13.68 18.29 2.37
CA SER A 177 -12.52 18.24 3.28
C SER A 177 -12.14 16.85 3.83
N ASN A 178 -13.09 15.95 3.94
CA ASN A 178 -12.83 14.59 4.44
C ASN A 178 -12.52 13.58 3.32
N VAL A 179 -12.93 13.84 2.09
CA VAL A 179 -12.66 13.00 0.92
C VAL A 179 -11.40 13.48 0.19
N THR A 180 -11.10 14.77 0.25
CA THR A 180 -9.88 15.36 -0.32
C THR A 180 -8.63 14.75 0.27
N ASN A 181 -8.57 14.57 1.58
CA ASN A 181 -7.40 13.97 2.21
C ASN A 181 -7.17 12.51 1.76
N SER A 182 -8.24 11.74 1.61
CA SER A 182 -8.13 10.34 1.16
C SER A 182 -7.80 10.24 -0.32
N ALA A 183 -8.44 11.05 -1.17
CA ALA A 183 -8.20 11.08 -2.62
C ALA A 183 -6.81 11.61 -2.95
N GLU A 184 -6.37 12.64 -2.24
CA GLU A 184 -5.05 13.24 -2.38
C GLU A 184 -3.96 12.28 -1.89
N ASN A 185 -4.15 11.62 -0.76
CA ASN A 185 -3.23 10.61 -0.25
C ASN A 185 -3.12 9.41 -1.19
N VAL A 186 -4.21 9.03 -1.83
CA VAL A 186 -4.23 7.92 -2.79
C VAL A 186 -3.64 8.34 -4.12
N SER A 187 -4.06 9.48 -4.71
CA SER A 187 -3.58 9.93 -6.01
C SER A 187 -2.11 10.36 -6.01
N LEU A 188 -1.59 10.81 -4.88
CA LEU A 188 -0.19 11.22 -4.72
C LEU A 188 0.66 10.17 -4.00
N GLY A 189 0.15 8.96 -3.80
CA GLY A 189 0.89 7.90 -3.12
C GLY A 189 1.28 8.26 -1.69
N GLY A 190 0.43 8.97 -0.96
CA GLY A 190 0.70 9.42 0.39
C GLY A 190 1.75 10.52 0.50
N THR A 191 1.96 11.31 -0.54
CA THR A 191 3.10 12.22 -0.67
C THR A 191 2.82 13.66 -0.22
N MET A 192 1.71 13.90 0.43
CA MET A 192 1.50 15.23 1.01
C MET A 192 1.47 15.25 2.49
#